data_bc0a63d45117bc3bf4dd6230987f7f34
#
_entry.id   bc0a63d45117bc3bf4dd6230987f7f34
#
_cell.length_a   1.000
_cell.length_b   1.000
_cell.length_c   1.000
_cell.angle_alpha   90.00
_cell.angle_beta   90.00
_cell.angle_gamma   90.00
#
_symmetry.space_group_name_H-M   'P 1'
#
loop_
_entity.id
_entity.type
_entity.pdbx_description
1 polymer ?
#
loop_
_entity_poly.entity_id
_entity_poly.type
_entity_poly.pdbx_seq_one_letter_code
_entity_poly.pdbx_strand_id
1 'polypeptide(L)'
;VYKDVPILIGGIEASLRRLGHYDYWSESMKRSILLDSQADILMYGMGEKSIVELADALNSGMEAKDITYIDGTVFKTHELDESLPTIVLPSFDELKSNKRKYAESFKIQYGNCDPFTAKRLAEPYGKEFVVQNPPQKPLTTEEMDAVYNLPYCRTWHPSYAKAGGVPAIEEVKFSLV
;
A
#
# COMPACT_ATOMS: atom_id res chain seq x y z
N VAL A 1 2.11 -24.02 -1.99
CA VAL A 1 1.58 -24.69 -0.81
C VAL A 1 0.20 -24.15 -0.45
N TYR A 2 -0.02 -22.84 -0.48
CA TYR A 2 -1.28 -22.17 -0.12
C TYR A 2 -1.85 -21.46 -1.35
N LYS A 3 -2.50 -22.22 -2.25
CA LYS A 3 -2.96 -21.69 -3.54
C LYS A 3 -4.17 -20.74 -3.43
N ASP A 4 -4.95 -20.90 -2.36
CA ASP A 4 -6.23 -20.22 -2.18
C ASP A 4 -6.21 -19.18 -1.03
N VAL A 5 -5.01 -18.84 -0.53
CA VAL A 5 -4.85 -17.83 0.52
C VAL A 5 -4.59 -16.48 -0.10
N PRO A 6 -5.39 -15.44 0.21
CA PRO A 6 -5.16 -14.09 -0.26
C PRO A 6 -3.77 -13.57 0.15
N ILE A 7 -3.09 -12.90 -0.78
CA ILE A 7 -1.76 -12.31 -0.53
C ILE A 7 -1.94 -10.80 -0.44
N LEU A 8 -1.69 -10.27 0.76
CA LEU A 8 -1.69 -8.84 1.04
C LEU A 8 -0.24 -8.37 1.17
N ILE A 9 0.12 -7.29 0.50
CA ILE A 9 1.45 -6.67 0.61
C ILE A 9 1.33 -5.24 1.14
N GLY A 10 2.34 -4.80 1.87
CA GLY A 10 2.36 -3.48 2.48
C GLY A 10 3.77 -3.02 2.85
N GLY A 11 3.85 -1.95 3.64
CA GLY A 11 5.11 -1.34 4.07
C GLY A 11 5.66 -0.33 3.09
N ILE A 12 6.84 0.22 3.37
CA ILE A 12 7.45 1.32 2.62
C ILE A 12 7.66 0.95 1.15
N GLU A 13 8.22 -0.21 0.89
CA GLU A 13 8.53 -0.66 -0.47
C GLU A 13 7.27 -0.79 -1.33
N ALA A 14 6.24 -1.44 -0.81
CA ALA A 14 4.95 -1.55 -1.48
C ALA A 14 4.32 -0.17 -1.71
N SER A 15 4.35 0.71 -0.72
CA SER A 15 3.82 2.07 -0.81
C SER A 15 4.49 2.88 -1.93
N LEU A 16 5.82 2.82 -2.03
CA LEU A 16 6.59 3.55 -3.06
C LEU A 16 6.37 2.99 -4.46
N ARG A 17 6.13 1.68 -4.59
CA ARG A 17 5.99 0.96 -5.86
C ARG A 17 4.55 0.59 -6.21
N ARG A 18 3.57 1.21 -5.59
CA ARG A 18 2.14 0.89 -5.76
C ARG A 18 1.58 1.22 -7.15
N LEU A 19 2.17 2.19 -7.83
CA LEU A 19 1.86 2.60 -9.21
C LEU A 19 3.11 2.51 -10.07
N GLY A 20 3.03 2.86 -11.34
CA GLY A 20 4.19 2.92 -12.23
C GLY A 20 5.26 3.85 -11.68
N HIS A 21 6.49 3.36 -11.57
CA HIS A 21 7.59 4.07 -10.93
C HIS A 21 8.90 3.89 -11.68
N TYR A 22 9.83 4.83 -11.48
CA TYR A 22 11.18 4.72 -11.99
C TYR A 22 12.07 4.00 -11.00
N ASP A 23 12.68 2.91 -11.45
CA ASP A 23 13.68 2.17 -10.70
C ASP A 23 15.08 2.61 -11.14
N TYR A 24 15.77 3.32 -10.25
CA TYR A 24 17.09 3.87 -10.56
C TYR A 24 18.20 2.80 -10.63
N TRP A 25 18.02 1.63 -10.03
CA TRP A 25 18.97 0.56 -10.13
C TRP A 25 19.05 -0.05 -11.54
N SER A 26 17.89 -0.26 -12.15
CA SER A 26 17.78 -0.78 -13.52
C SER A 26 17.59 0.33 -14.56
N GLU A 27 17.60 1.60 -14.14
CA GLU A 27 17.36 2.78 -14.99
C GLU A 27 16.14 2.62 -15.90
N SER A 28 15.05 2.08 -15.35
CA SER A 28 13.86 1.77 -16.13
C SER A 28 12.56 2.01 -15.39
N MET A 29 11.49 2.25 -16.17
CA MET A 29 10.13 2.28 -15.63
C MET A 29 9.67 0.87 -15.30
N LYS A 30 9.16 0.70 -14.08
CA LYS A 30 8.57 -0.55 -13.58
C LYS A 30 7.07 -0.37 -13.39
N ARG A 31 6.34 -1.46 -13.58
CA ARG A 31 4.91 -1.52 -13.31
C ARG A 31 4.64 -1.45 -11.82
N SER A 32 3.37 -1.28 -11.45
CA SER A 32 2.94 -1.49 -10.07
C SER A 32 3.45 -2.82 -9.52
N ILE A 33 3.99 -2.79 -8.29
CA ILE A 33 4.43 -4.01 -7.59
C ILE A 33 3.26 -4.98 -7.36
N LEU A 34 2.03 -4.48 -7.30
CA LEU A 34 0.83 -5.32 -7.19
C LEU A 34 0.68 -6.27 -8.38
N LEU A 35 1.05 -5.83 -9.58
CA LEU A 35 1.05 -6.67 -10.79
C LEU A 35 2.24 -7.62 -10.82
N ASP A 36 3.42 -7.13 -10.45
CA ASP A 36 4.67 -7.90 -10.55
C ASP A 36 4.78 -8.97 -9.45
N SER A 37 4.27 -8.71 -8.25
CA SER A 37 4.23 -9.68 -7.14
C SER A 37 3.10 -10.69 -7.23
N GLN A 38 2.11 -10.45 -8.10
CA GLN A 38 0.88 -11.22 -8.17
C GLN A 38 0.06 -11.22 -6.86
N ALA A 39 0.29 -10.26 -5.99
CA ALA A 39 -0.52 -10.08 -4.80
C ALA A 39 -1.96 -9.66 -5.15
N ASP A 40 -2.89 -9.90 -4.24
CA ASP A 40 -4.31 -9.58 -4.41
C ASP A 40 -4.60 -8.11 -4.09
N ILE A 41 -4.12 -7.64 -2.93
CA ILE A 41 -4.31 -6.26 -2.48
C ILE A 41 -2.99 -5.73 -1.94
N LEU A 42 -2.75 -4.42 -2.15
CA LEU A 42 -1.63 -3.71 -1.58
C LEU A 42 -2.15 -2.63 -0.62
N MET A 43 -1.57 -2.57 0.57
CA MET A 43 -1.78 -1.49 1.53
C MET A 43 -0.65 -0.47 1.42
N TYR A 44 -0.97 0.83 1.43
CA TYR A 44 0.03 1.89 1.38
C TYR A 44 -0.17 2.92 2.48
N GLY A 45 0.90 3.62 2.82
CA GLY A 45 0.90 4.57 3.92
C GLY A 45 0.80 3.87 5.28
N MET A 46 0.05 4.46 6.19
CA MET A 46 -0.21 3.92 7.52
C MET A 46 -1.30 2.85 7.43
N GLY A 47 -0.96 1.62 7.73
CA GLY A 47 -1.80 0.44 7.47
C GLY A 47 -2.63 -0.05 8.66
N GLU A 48 -2.58 0.60 9.81
CA GLU A 48 -3.17 0.10 11.06
C GLU A 48 -4.69 -0.12 10.95
N LYS A 49 -5.42 0.82 10.34
CA LYS A 49 -6.86 0.67 10.09
C LYS A 49 -7.13 -0.28 8.92
N SER A 50 -6.42 -0.06 7.81
CA SER A 50 -6.65 -0.84 6.60
C SER A 50 -6.43 -2.33 6.79
N ILE A 51 -5.45 -2.75 7.61
CA ILE A 51 -5.21 -4.17 7.88
C ILE A 51 -6.35 -4.80 8.68
N VAL A 52 -6.93 -4.08 9.62
CA VAL A 52 -8.06 -4.57 10.42
C VAL A 52 -9.31 -4.67 9.53
N GLU A 53 -9.62 -3.62 8.77
CA GLU A 53 -10.77 -3.62 7.85
C GLU A 53 -10.65 -4.73 6.79
N LEU A 54 -9.45 -4.98 6.24
CA LEU A 54 -9.18 -6.09 5.32
C LEU A 54 -9.37 -7.45 5.98
N ALA A 55 -8.85 -7.62 7.21
CA ALA A 55 -9.00 -8.86 7.95
C ALA A 55 -10.47 -9.16 8.26
N ASP A 56 -11.24 -8.17 8.65
CA ASP A 56 -12.67 -8.29 8.94
C ASP A 56 -13.46 -8.62 7.67
N ALA A 57 -13.16 -7.97 6.54
CA ALA A 57 -13.80 -8.26 5.25
C ALA A 57 -13.54 -9.70 4.81
N LEU A 58 -12.29 -10.16 4.86
CA LEU A 58 -11.92 -11.54 4.53
C LEU A 58 -12.55 -12.55 5.51
N ASN A 59 -12.56 -12.23 6.80
CA ASN A 59 -13.17 -13.09 7.83
C ASN A 59 -14.70 -13.19 7.68
N SER A 60 -15.35 -12.19 7.09
CA SER A 60 -16.76 -12.23 6.74
C SER A 60 -17.08 -13.10 5.52
N GLY A 61 -16.05 -13.63 4.85
CA GLY A 61 -16.18 -14.49 3.68
C GLY A 61 -16.11 -13.74 2.34
N MET A 62 -15.74 -12.47 2.32
CA MET A 62 -15.52 -11.74 1.06
C MET A 62 -14.26 -12.26 0.34
N GLU A 63 -14.33 -12.37 -0.96
CA GLU A 63 -13.13 -12.64 -1.77
C GLU A 63 -12.28 -11.37 -1.91
N ALA A 64 -10.95 -11.51 -1.92
CA ALA A 64 -10.03 -10.37 -2.00
C ALA A 64 -10.30 -9.46 -3.21
N LYS A 65 -10.72 -10.02 -4.34
CA LYS A 65 -11.06 -9.28 -5.57
C LYS A 65 -12.26 -8.33 -5.41
N ASP A 66 -13.14 -8.62 -4.44
CA ASP A 66 -14.37 -7.84 -4.20
C ASP A 66 -14.16 -6.74 -3.13
N ILE A 67 -13.01 -6.76 -2.46
CA ILE A 67 -12.64 -5.75 -1.46
C ILE A 67 -11.98 -4.55 -2.16
N THR A 68 -12.81 -3.67 -2.72
CA THR A 68 -12.37 -2.54 -3.54
C THR A 68 -12.59 -1.16 -2.90
N TYR A 69 -13.09 -1.12 -1.67
CA TYR A 69 -13.63 0.08 -1.03
C TYR A 69 -12.84 0.60 0.17
N ILE A 70 -11.82 -0.13 0.62
CA ILE A 70 -11.06 0.22 1.84
C ILE A 70 -10.04 1.31 1.51
N ASP A 71 -10.05 2.40 2.26
CA ASP A 71 -9.06 3.47 2.15
C ASP A 71 -7.64 2.96 2.48
N GLY A 72 -6.62 3.56 1.87
CA GLY A 72 -5.23 3.13 2.03
C GLY A 72 -4.88 1.83 1.30
N THR A 73 -5.74 1.38 0.37
CA THR A 73 -5.50 0.15 -0.42
C THR A 73 -5.34 0.42 -1.90
N VAL A 74 -4.73 -0.54 -2.58
CA VAL A 74 -4.60 -0.60 -4.04
C VAL A 74 -5.03 -1.99 -4.51
N PHE A 75 -5.84 -2.05 -5.54
CA PHE A 75 -6.39 -3.28 -6.10
C PHE A 75 -6.35 -3.28 -7.65
N LYS A 76 -6.64 -4.41 -8.26
CA LYS A 76 -6.71 -4.59 -9.72
C LYS A 76 -8.15 -4.73 -10.16
N THR A 77 -8.51 -4.14 -11.29
CA THR A 77 -9.85 -4.33 -11.91
C THR A 77 -9.78 -4.20 -13.42
N HIS A 78 -10.72 -4.80 -14.13
CA HIS A 78 -10.91 -4.59 -15.56
C HIS A 78 -11.89 -3.47 -15.89
N GLU A 79 -12.71 -3.07 -14.92
CA GLU A 79 -13.74 -2.05 -15.09
C GLU A 79 -13.67 -1.06 -13.91
N LEU A 80 -13.83 0.21 -14.22
CA LEU A 80 -13.92 1.26 -13.19
C LEU A 80 -15.38 1.45 -12.80
N ASP A 81 -15.63 1.61 -11.52
CA ASP A 81 -16.92 2.02 -10.99
C ASP A 81 -17.15 3.52 -11.30
N GLU A 82 -18.00 3.80 -12.28
CA GLU A 82 -18.33 5.16 -12.72
C GLU A 82 -19.08 5.98 -11.65
N SER A 83 -19.67 5.32 -10.66
CA SER A 83 -20.36 6.00 -9.55
C SER A 83 -19.40 6.69 -8.58
N LEU A 84 -18.13 6.30 -8.60
CA LEU A 84 -17.10 6.82 -7.70
C LEU A 84 -16.15 7.80 -8.41
N PRO A 85 -15.90 8.99 -7.82
CA PRO A 85 -15.02 9.98 -8.42
C PRO A 85 -13.58 9.46 -8.51
N THR A 86 -13.18 9.10 -9.73
CA THR A 86 -11.87 8.51 -10.02
C THR A 86 -11.11 9.39 -11.02
N ILE A 87 -9.84 9.65 -10.75
CA ILE A 87 -8.94 10.32 -11.68
C ILE A 87 -8.16 9.24 -12.43
N VAL A 88 -8.29 9.22 -13.75
CA VAL A 88 -7.50 8.32 -14.59
C VAL A 88 -6.14 8.98 -14.85
N LEU A 89 -5.09 8.30 -14.46
CA LEU A 89 -3.69 8.69 -14.68
C LEU A 89 -3.25 8.39 -16.12
N PRO A 90 -2.17 8.99 -16.61
CA PRO A 90 -1.51 8.50 -17.81
C PRO A 90 -1.22 6.99 -17.69
N SER A 91 -1.41 6.26 -18.78
CA SER A 91 -1.16 4.82 -18.82
C SER A 91 0.32 4.48 -18.61
N PHE A 92 0.60 3.28 -18.12
CA PHE A 92 1.98 2.82 -17.95
C PHE A 92 2.82 2.91 -19.23
N ASP A 93 2.23 2.65 -20.40
CA ASP A 93 2.92 2.78 -21.68
C ASP A 93 3.29 4.23 -22.00
N GLU A 94 2.42 5.19 -21.65
CA GLU A 94 2.75 6.62 -21.75
C GLU A 94 3.86 7.02 -20.77
N LEU A 95 3.83 6.52 -19.51
CA LEU A 95 4.89 6.79 -18.53
C LEU A 95 6.24 6.28 -19.03
N LYS A 96 6.27 5.09 -19.61
CA LYS A 96 7.47 4.45 -20.12
C LYS A 96 8.09 5.21 -21.31
N SER A 97 7.27 5.79 -22.15
CA SER A 97 7.70 6.47 -23.38
C SER A 97 7.91 7.96 -23.23
N ASN A 98 7.33 8.60 -22.21
CA ASN A 98 7.31 10.05 -22.10
C ASN A 98 7.53 10.56 -20.66
N LYS A 99 8.70 11.14 -20.40
CA LYS A 99 9.06 11.67 -19.08
C LYS A 99 8.11 12.77 -18.58
N ARG A 100 7.46 13.53 -19.48
CA ARG A 100 6.48 14.56 -19.07
C ARG A 100 5.21 13.90 -18.55
N LYS A 101 4.79 12.77 -19.14
CA LYS A 101 3.67 11.99 -18.65
C LYS A 101 3.94 11.38 -17.28
N TYR A 102 5.17 10.93 -17.03
CA TYR A 102 5.58 10.51 -15.70
C TYR A 102 5.48 11.65 -14.67
N ALA A 103 6.00 12.84 -15.02
CA ALA A 103 5.90 14.01 -14.16
C ALA A 103 4.45 14.47 -13.93
N GLU A 104 3.58 14.37 -14.95
CA GLU A 104 2.13 14.63 -14.84
C GLU A 104 1.46 13.65 -13.85
N SER A 105 1.72 12.36 -14.01
CA SER A 105 1.23 11.32 -13.09
C SER A 105 1.68 11.60 -11.65
N PHE A 106 2.95 11.89 -11.43
CA PHE A 106 3.47 12.24 -10.11
C PHE A 106 2.77 13.47 -9.51
N LYS A 107 2.57 14.53 -10.31
CA LYS A 107 1.86 15.73 -9.85
C LYS A 107 0.44 15.43 -9.39
N ILE A 108 -0.28 14.57 -10.13
CA ILE A 108 -1.64 14.15 -9.75
C ILE A 108 -1.61 13.34 -8.46
N GLN A 109 -0.69 12.36 -8.35
CA GLN A 109 -0.51 11.56 -7.15
C GLN A 109 -0.20 12.43 -5.93
N TYR A 110 0.73 13.37 -6.06
CA TYR A 110 1.10 14.30 -5.00
C TYR A 110 -0.07 15.18 -4.55
N GLY A 111 -0.88 15.66 -5.48
CA GLY A 111 -2.10 16.43 -5.19
C GLY A 111 -3.23 15.63 -4.54
N ASN A 112 -3.09 14.30 -4.46
CA ASN A 112 -4.08 13.39 -3.87
C ASN A 112 -3.52 12.61 -2.68
N CYS A 113 -2.70 13.26 -1.85
CA CYS A 113 -2.13 12.68 -0.63
C CYS A 113 -2.92 13.02 0.64
N ASP A 114 -3.83 13.99 0.58
CA ASP A 114 -4.66 14.38 1.73
C ASP A 114 -5.85 13.42 1.89
N PRO A 115 -5.96 12.68 3.02
CA PRO A 115 -7.01 11.68 3.23
C PRO A 115 -8.42 12.25 3.29
N PHE A 116 -8.58 13.56 3.43
CA PHE A 116 -9.92 14.21 3.50
C PHE A 116 -10.40 14.71 2.13
N THR A 117 -9.52 14.91 1.18
CA THR A 117 -9.86 15.51 -0.13
C THR A 117 -9.41 14.66 -1.31
N ALA A 118 -8.56 13.66 -1.10
CA ALA A 118 -8.05 12.78 -2.14
C ALA A 118 -9.19 12.03 -2.83
N LYS A 119 -9.00 11.83 -4.13
CA LYS A 119 -9.86 10.98 -4.96
C LYS A 119 -9.17 9.66 -5.23
N ARG A 120 -9.94 8.70 -5.68
CA ARG A 120 -9.44 7.46 -6.24
C ARG A 120 -8.59 7.75 -7.47
N LEU A 121 -7.46 7.05 -7.63
CA LEU A 121 -6.60 7.14 -8.80
C LEU A 121 -6.59 5.80 -9.54
N ALA A 122 -6.70 5.83 -10.86
CA ALA A 122 -6.66 4.62 -11.68
C ALA A 122 -5.56 4.75 -12.73
N GLU A 123 -4.58 3.85 -12.71
CA GLU A 123 -3.51 3.78 -13.70
C GLU A 123 -3.78 2.63 -14.68
N PRO A 124 -3.91 2.92 -15.99
CA PRO A 124 -4.18 1.90 -17.00
C PRO A 124 -2.95 1.04 -17.33
N TYR A 125 -3.17 -0.28 -17.44
CA TYR A 125 -2.21 -1.31 -17.86
C TYR A 125 -2.81 -2.18 -18.97
N GLY A 126 -2.98 -1.62 -20.16
CA GLY A 126 -3.65 -2.31 -21.27
C GLY A 126 -5.13 -2.50 -21.01
N LYS A 127 -5.56 -3.72 -20.68
CA LYS A 127 -6.96 -4.07 -20.44
C LYS A 127 -7.37 -4.07 -18.95
N GLU A 128 -6.45 -3.76 -18.06
CA GLU A 128 -6.71 -3.69 -16.63
C GLU A 128 -6.27 -2.36 -16.04
N PHE A 129 -6.78 -2.05 -14.87
CA PHE A 129 -6.41 -0.88 -14.08
C PHE A 129 -5.82 -1.31 -12.74
N VAL A 130 -4.81 -0.60 -12.31
CA VAL A 130 -4.41 -0.57 -10.91
C VAL A 130 -5.08 0.65 -10.29
N VAL A 131 -5.94 0.41 -9.32
CA VAL A 131 -6.74 1.45 -8.69
C VAL A 131 -6.27 1.68 -7.26
N GLN A 132 -5.88 2.91 -6.96
CA GLN A 132 -5.53 3.37 -5.63
C GLN A 132 -6.73 4.06 -5.00
N ASN A 133 -7.22 3.54 -3.89
CA ASN A 133 -8.20 4.23 -3.05
C ASN A 133 -7.55 5.46 -2.38
N PRO A 134 -8.35 6.41 -1.86
CA PRO A 134 -7.81 7.50 -1.04
C PRO A 134 -6.92 7.00 0.09
N PRO A 135 -5.98 7.82 0.60
CA PRO A 135 -5.20 7.46 1.79
C PRO A 135 -6.12 7.19 2.98
N GLN A 136 -5.72 6.25 3.84
CA GLN A 136 -6.44 6.02 5.10
C GLN A 136 -6.34 7.27 6.00
N LYS A 137 -7.41 7.55 6.72
CA LYS A 137 -7.45 8.68 7.65
C LYS A 137 -6.46 8.49 8.80
N PRO A 138 -5.87 9.58 9.32
CA PRO A 138 -5.02 9.50 10.49
C PRO A 138 -5.73 8.82 11.67
N LEU A 139 -4.95 8.12 12.49
CA LEU A 139 -5.44 7.58 13.76
C LEU A 139 -5.82 8.71 14.72
N THR A 140 -6.88 8.52 15.47
CA THR A 140 -7.14 9.35 16.66
C THR A 140 -6.12 9.03 17.75
N THR A 141 -6.06 9.87 18.78
CA THR A 141 -5.18 9.61 19.94
C THR A 141 -5.50 8.27 20.60
N GLU A 142 -6.78 7.96 20.75
CA GLU A 142 -7.25 6.72 21.37
C GLU A 142 -6.88 5.49 20.53
N GLU A 143 -7.01 5.59 19.20
CA GLU A 143 -6.62 4.52 18.27
C GLU A 143 -5.09 4.32 18.30
N MET A 144 -4.31 5.40 18.32
CA MET A 144 -2.86 5.35 18.43
C MET A 144 -2.43 4.71 19.76
N ASP A 145 -3.04 5.12 20.86
CA ASP A 145 -2.79 4.56 22.19
C ASP A 145 -3.13 3.07 22.23
N ALA A 146 -4.22 2.65 21.60
CA ALA A 146 -4.58 1.25 21.49
C ALA A 146 -3.50 0.42 20.75
N VAL A 147 -2.95 0.94 19.65
CA VAL A 147 -1.84 0.29 18.92
C VAL A 147 -0.60 0.17 19.80
N TYR A 148 -0.21 1.24 20.49
CA TYR A 148 0.96 1.24 21.36
C TYR A 148 0.78 0.37 22.63
N ASN A 149 -0.47 0.14 23.05
CA ASN A 149 -0.79 -0.71 24.20
C ASN A 149 -0.93 -2.20 23.84
N LEU A 150 -0.74 -2.58 22.57
CA LEU A 150 -0.67 -3.99 22.21
C LEU A 150 0.45 -4.70 22.98
N PRO A 151 0.31 -6.01 23.27
CA PRO A 151 1.24 -6.77 24.13
C PRO A 151 2.57 -7.05 23.42
N TYR A 152 3.25 -6.02 22.99
CA TYR A 152 4.59 -6.13 22.42
C TYR A 152 5.62 -6.46 23.49
N CYS A 153 6.55 -7.36 23.18
CA CYS A 153 7.67 -7.69 24.07
C CYS A 153 8.65 -6.51 24.25
N ARG A 154 8.62 -5.51 23.37
CA ARG A 154 9.50 -4.32 23.39
C ARG A 154 11.00 -4.65 23.45
N THR A 155 11.34 -5.84 22.94
CA THR A 155 12.70 -6.34 22.84
C THR A 155 12.80 -7.34 21.69
N TRP A 156 14.01 -7.85 21.43
CA TRP A 156 14.23 -8.87 20.41
C TRP A 156 13.59 -10.22 20.78
N HIS A 157 13.28 -11.02 19.75
CA HIS A 157 12.69 -12.33 19.95
C HIS A 157 13.63 -13.28 20.73
N PRO A 158 13.13 -14.10 21.68
CA PRO A 158 13.96 -15.00 22.52
C PRO A 158 14.88 -15.95 21.75
N SER A 159 14.58 -16.27 20.49
CA SER A 159 15.46 -17.11 19.66
C SER A 159 16.86 -16.50 19.44
N TYR A 160 17.00 -15.19 19.56
CA TYR A 160 18.27 -14.48 19.41
C TYR A 160 19.12 -14.50 20.69
N ALA A 161 18.60 -14.98 21.83
CA ALA A 161 19.30 -14.98 23.11
C ALA A 161 20.66 -15.69 23.03
N LYS A 162 20.71 -16.86 22.37
CA LYS A 162 21.95 -17.64 22.21
C LYS A 162 22.99 -16.95 21.32
N ALA A 163 22.58 -16.03 20.46
CA ALA A 163 23.44 -15.23 19.60
C ALA A 163 23.88 -13.90 20.25
N GLY A 164 23.51 -13.66 21.52
CA GLY A 164 23.81 -12.41 22.23
C GLY A 164 22.79 -11.31 22.06
N GLY A 165 21.59 -11.63 21.53
CA GLY A 165 20.52 -10.68 21.27
C GLY A 165 20.68 -9.94 19.94
N VAL A 166 20.04 -8.76 19.84
CA VAL A 166 20.14 -7.87 18.67
C VAL A 166 20.69 -6.51 19.12
N PRO A 167 21.97 -6.22 18.86
CA PRO A 167 22.65 -5.00 19.38
C PRO A 167 21.92 -3.70 19.00
N ALA A 168 21.35 -3.62 17.81
CA ALA A 168 20.65 -2.43 17.33
C ALA A 168 19.49 -1.99 18.24
N ILE A 169 18.90 -2.90 19.02
CA ILE A 169 17.79 -2.52 19.92
C ILE A 169 18.24 -1.65 21.09
N GLU A 170 19.50 -1.82 21.51
CA GLU A 170 20.06 -1.02 22.61
C GLU A 170 20.24 0.44 22.18
N GLU A 171 20.47 0.69 20.89
CA GLU A 171 20.60 2.04 20.34
C GLU A 171 19.27 2.78 20.23
N VAL A 172 18.16 2.04 19.95
CA VAL A 172 16.84 2.65 19.75
C VAL A 172 15.96 2.62 21.00
N LYS A 173 16.33 1.85 22.01
CA LYS A 173 15.54 1.57 23.21
C LYS A 173 15.08 2.82 23.99
N PHE A 174 15.85 3.88 23.93
CA PHE A 174 15.58 5.16 24.58
C PHE A 174 15.53 6.34 23.61
N SER A 175 15.28 6.09 22.34
CA SER A 175 15.12 7.15 21.37
C SER A 175 13.85 7.95 21.65
N LEU A 176 14.00 9.27 21.76
CA LEU A 176 12.89 10.22 21.70
C LEU A 176 12.83 10.74 20.28
N VAL A 177 11.66 10.64 19.66
CA VAL A 177 11.39 11.16 18.31
C VAL A 177 10.56 12.43 18.44
#